data_71b3e2fd6d6138fef70a86b563b3a5cc
#
_entry.id   71b3e2fd6d6138fef70a86b563b3a5cc
#
_cell.length_a   1.000
_cell.length_b   1.000
_cell.length_c   1.000
_cell.angle_alpha   90.00
_cell.angle_beta   90.00
_cell.angle_gamma   90.00
#
_symmetry.space_group_name_H-M   'P 1'
#
loop_
_entity.id
_entity.type
_entity.pdbx_description
1 polymer ?
#
loop_
_entity_poly.entity_id
_entity_poly.type
_entity_poly.pdbx_seq_one_letter_code
_entity_poly.pdbx_strand_id
1 'polypeptide(L)'
;MKTSRMQVFATVTVISLGFVLSSSAEAQSASETLYKSKCAMCHGADGTGSATGKKMGAHDFTTADVQGMADAELSTIITNGKNKMPAYGKSLKADDIKGLVVYIRTLKK
;
A
#
# COMPACT_ATOMS: atom_id res chain seq x y z
N MET A 1 9.96 33.74 65.49
CA MET A 1 9.37 32.58 64.86
C MET A 1 9.44 32.76 63.32
N LYS A 2 10.34 32.01 62.70
CA LYS A 2 10.50 32.08 61.22
C LYS A 2 9.67 30.95 60.60
N THR A 3 8.60 31.30 59.94
CA THR A 3 7.81 30.38 59.16
C THR A 3 8.50 30.12 57.81
N SER A 4 9.06 28.91 57.68
CA SER A 4 9.65 28.44 56.41
C SER A 4 8.54 28.16 55.43
N ARG A 5 8.50 28.94 54.37
CA ARG A 5 7.64 28.66 53.20
C ARG A 5 8.33 27.62 52.34
N MET A 6 7.84 26.39 52.43
CA MET A 6 8.23 25.31 51.54
C MET A 6 7.57 25.53 50.16
N GLN A 7 8.38 25.96 49.20
CA GLN A 7 7.91 26.06 47.81
C GLN A 7 7.96 24.67 47.20
N VAL A 8 6.78 24.14 46.92
CA VAL A 8 6.65 22.90 46.16
C VAL A 8 6.76 23.28 44.66
N PHE A 9 7.91 22.96 44.08
CA PHE A 9 8.05 23.03 42.62
C PHE A 9 7.35 21.84 42.02
N ALA A 10 6.16 22.08 41.44
CA ALA A 10 5.50 21.11 40.59
C ALA A 10 6.24 21.03 39.28
N THR A 11 7.04 20.00 39.07
CA THR A 11 7.63 19.69 37.79
C THR A 11 6.52 19.13 36.86
N VAL A 12 6.07 19.96 35.92
CA VAL A 12 5.18 19.52 34.86
C VAL A 12 6.03 18.74 33.88
N THR A 13 5.94 17.42 33.94
CA THR A 13 6.52 16.54 32.93
C THR A 13 5.65 16.59 31.69
N VAL A 14 6.07 17.35 30.69
CA VAL A 14 5.44 17.34 29.36
C VAL A 14 5.83 16.02 28.69
N ILE A 15 4.93 15.04 28.69
CA ILE A 15 5.09 13.82 27.90
C ILE A 15 4.80 14.22 26.44
N SER A 16 5.88 14.42 25.69
CA SER A 16 5.79 14.59 24.24
C SER A 16 5.35 13.25 23.64
N LEU A 17 4.06 13.13 23.35
CA LEU A 17 3.54 12.00 22.59
C LEU A 17 4.03 12.17 21.15
N GLY A 18 5.17 11.57 20.84
CA GLY A 18 5.71 11.51 19.50
C GLY A 18 4.78 10.69 18.62
N PHE A 19 4.03 11.38 17.77
CA PHE A 19 3.11 10.76 16.83
C PHE A 19 3.92 10.18 15.68
N VAL A 20 4.12 8.85 15.68
CA VAL A 20 4.81 8.13 14.60
C VAL A 20 3.83 7.89 13.46
N LEU A 21 3.67 8.86 12.56
CA LEU A 21 2.83 8.75 11.37
C LEU A 21 3.59 8.33 10.10
N SER A 22 4.88 7.97 10.21
CA SER A 22 5.77 7.80 9.05
C SER A 22 5.61 6.49 8.29
N SER A 23 5.13 5.40 8.92
CA SER A 23 5.21 4.06 8.32
C SER A 23 4.19 3.81 7.19
N SER A 24 3.03 4.47 7.21
CA SER A 24 2.00 4.25 6.18
C SER A 24 2.34 4.90 4.84
N ALA A 25 2.93 6.10 4.84
CA ALA A 25 3.33 6.81 3.63
C ALA A 25 4.51 6.12 2.93
N GLU A 26 5.47 5.62 3.69
CA GLU A 26 6.62 4.88 3.14
C GLU A 26 6.20 3.54 2.53
N ALA A 27 5.30 2.79 3.18
CA ALA A 27 4.77 1.54 2.66
C ALA A 27 3.99 1.76 1.35
N GLN A 28 3.19 2.83 1.26
CA GLN A 28 2.46 3.18 0.04
C GLN A 28 3.40 3.60 -1.09
N SER A 29 4.44 4.39 -0.81
CA SER A 29 5.48 4.77 -1.78
C SER A 29 6.25 3.56 -2.30
N ALA A 30 6.59 2.60 -1.43
CA ALA A 30 7.25 1.35 -1.82
C ALA A 30 6.36 0.49 -2.72
N SER A 31 5.07 0.38 -2.42
CA SER A 31 4.10 -0.36 -3.24
C SER A 31 3.88 0.29 -4.60
N GLU A 32 3.82 1.61 -4.67
CA GLU A 32 3.74 2.36 -5.92
C GLU A 32 4.98 2.11 -6.79
N THR A 33 6.17 2.19 -6.21
CA THR A 33 7.44 1.93 -6.90
C THR A 33 7.48 0.49 -7.44
N LEU A 34 7.05 -0.47 -6.62
CA LEU A 34 6.98 -1.87 -7.02
C LEU A 34 5.98 -2.09 -8.17
N TYR A 35 4.82 -1.47 -8.08
CA TYR A 35 3.81 -1.50 -9.14
C TYR A 35 4.38 -0.96 -10.46
N LYS A 36 5.02 0.20 -10.43
CA LYS A 36 5.62 0.83 -11.62
C LYS A 36 6.70 -0.05 -12.25
N SER A 37 7.48 -0.76 -11.45
CA SER A 37 8.56 -1.61 -11.94
C SER A 37 8.12 -2.99 -12.44
N LYS A 38 7.06 -3.58 -11.85
CA LYS A 38 6.66 -4.96 -12.11
C LYS A 38 5.33 -5.11 -12.84
N CYS A 39 4.43 -4.17 -12.67
CA CYS A 39 3.03 -4.29 -13.10
C CYS A 39 2.64 -3.35 -14.24
N ALA A 40 3.19 -2.14 -14.23
CA ALA A 40 2.78 -1.07 -15.15
C ALA A 40 3.04 -1.39 -16.62
N MET A 41 4.00 -2.26 -16.94
CA MET A 41 4.27 -2.65 -18.33
C MET A 41 3.03 -3.23 -19.01
N CYS A 42 2.23 -4.00 -18.29
CA CYS A 42 0.98 -4.56 -18.80
C CYS A 42 -0.25 -3.80 -18.30
N HIS A 43 -0.28 -3.42 -17.03
CA HIS A 43 -1.45 -2.78 -16.40
C HIS A 43 -1.53 -1.26 -16.58
N GLY A 44 -0.47 -0.65 -17.11
CA GLY A 44 -0.39 0.80 -17.26
C GLY A 44 -0.04 1.52 -15.96
N ALA A 45 0.53 2.71 -16.05
CA ALA A 45 0.90 3.50 -14.87
C ALA A 45 -0.32 3.93 -14.05
N ASP A 46 -1.47 4.11 -14.70
CA ASP A 46 -2.76 4.49 -14.10
C ASP A 46 -3.71 3.30 -13.85
N GLY A 47 -3.28 2.08 -14.14
CA GLY A 47 -4.07 0.85 -13.97
C GLY A 47 -5.08 0.55 -15.07
N THR A 48 -5.18 1.38 -16.10
CA THR A 48 -6.17 1.18 -17.20
C THR A 48 -5.73 0.15 -18.23
N GLY A 49 -4.51 -0.32 -18.15
CA GLY A 49 -3.90 -1.21 -19.11
C GLY A 49 -3.07 -0.48 -20.16
N SER A 50 -1.85 -0.96 -20.40
CA SER A 50 -1.04 -0.51 -21.54
C SER A 50 -1.58 -1.08 -22.85
N ALA A 51 -1.13 -0.56 -23.99
CA ALA A 51 -1.50 -1.13 -25.29
C ALA A 51 -1.14 -2.62 -25.38
N THR A 52 0.04 -3.00 -24.90
CA THR A 52 0.49 -4.40 -24.84
C THR A 52 -0.37 -5.22 -23.88
N GLY A 53 -0.63 -4.71 -22.69
CA GLY A 53 -1.44 -5.38 -21.67
C GLY A 53 -2.86 -5.63 -22.14
N LYS A 54 -3.49 -4.65 -22.78
CA LYS A 54 -4.85 -4.79 -23.36
C LYS A 54 -4.92 -5.90 -24.41
N LYS A 55 -3.93 -6.02 -25.26
CA LYS A 55 -3.84 -7.13 -26.22
C LYS A 55 -3.69 -8.49 -25.56
N MET A 56 -3.11 -8.53 -24.36
CA MET A 56 -2.93 -9.74 -23.55
C MET A 56 -4.10 -10.02 -22.60
N GLY A 57 -5.14 -9.17 -22.60
CA GLY A 57 -6.32 -9.35 -21.76
C GLY A 57 -6.19 -8.74 -20.36
N ALA A 58 -5.28 -7.79 -20.14
CA ALA A 58 -5.17 -7.09 -18.85
C ALA A 58 -6.46 -6.31 -18.55
N HIS A 59 -6.96 -6.48 -17.32
CA HIS A 59 -8.14 -5.78 -16.86
C HIS A 59 -7.82 -4.34 -16.46
N ASP A 60 -8.80 -3.47 -16.60
CA ASP A 60 -8.75 -2.08 -16.13
C ASP A 60 -9.03 -2.04 -14.62
N PHE A 61 -8.03 -1.65 -13.83
CA PHE A 61 -8.12 -1.60 -12.36
C PHE A 61 -9.04 -0.48 -11.85
N THR A 62 -9.39 0.47 -12.69
CA THR A 62 -10.24 1.59 -12.29
C THR A 62 -11.72 1.24 -12.26
N THR A 63 -12.09 0.08 -12.79
CA THR A 63 -13.48 -0.37 -12.96
C THR A 63 -14.04 -1.09 -11.74
N ALA A 64 -15.38 -1.11 -11.66
CA ALA A 64 -16.10 -1.84 -10.61
C ALA A 64 -15.82 -3.35 -10.66
N ASP A 65 -15.56 -3.93 -11.81
CA ASP A 65 -15.27 -5.36 -11.96
C ASP A 65 -14.04 -5.76 -11.14
N VAL A 66 -12.96 -5.01 -11.23
CA VAL A 66 -11.75 -5.26 -10.44
C VAL A 66 -11.90 -4.76 -9.01
N GLN A 67 -12.43 -3.55 -8.82
CA GLN A 67 -12.58 -2.97 -7.47
C GLN A 67 -13.59 -3.71 -6.60
N GLY A 68 -14.51 -4.46 -7.19
CA GLY A 68 -15.46 -5.33 -6.49
C GLY A 68 -14.90 -6.69 -6.06
N MET A 69 -13.72 -7.07 -6.56
CA MET A 69 -13.06 -8.32 -6.14
C MET A 69 -12.54 -8.21 -4.71
N ALA A 70 -12.57 -9.32 -3.96
CA ALA A 70 -12.00 -9.37 -2.62
C ALA A 70 -10.48 -9.21 -2.63
N ASP A 71 -9.91 -8.63 -1.58
CA ASP A 71 -8.44 -8.49 -1.45
C ASP A 71 -7.72 -9.83 -1.52
N ALA A 72 -8.29 -10.87 -0.91
CA ALA A 72 -7.74 -12.23 -0.97
C ALA A 72 -7.72 -12.78 -2.40
N GLU A 73 -8.72 -12.47 -3.21
CA GLU A 73 -8.79 -12.88 -4.61
C GLU A 73 -7.73 -12.17 -5.46
N LEU A 74 -7.58 -10.86 -5.29
CA LEU A 74 -6.52 -10.09 -5.96
C LEU A 74 -5.13 -10.59 -5.54
N SER A 75 -4.92 -10.86 -4.26
CA SER A 75 -3.66 -11.42 -3.74
C SER A 75 -3.35 -12.79 -4.35
N THR A 76 -4.36 -13.65 -4.50
CA THR A 76 -4.22 -14.98 -5.11
C THR A 76 -3.82 -14.88 -6.58
N ILE A 77 -4.42 -13.95 -7.33
CA ILE A 77 -4.08 -13.72 -8.75
C ILE A 77 -2.64 -13.23 -8.89
N ILE A 78 -2.20 -12.31 -8.05
CA ILE A 78 -0.81 -11.82 -8.07
C ILE A 78 0.17 -12.95 -7.70
N THR A 79 -0.17 -13.75 -6.70
CA THR A 79 0.69 -14.84 -6.21
C THR A 79 0.83 -15.97 -7.24
N ASN A 80 -0.27 -16.41 -7.80
CA ASN A 80 -0.32 -17.61 -8.66
C ASN A 80 -0.30 -17.29 -10.15
N GLY A 81 -0.54 -16.03 -10.55
CA GLY A 81 -0.78 -15.67 -11.92
C GLY A 81 -2.17 -16.08 -12.41
N LYS A 82 -2.55 -15.59 -13.57
CA LYS A 82 -3.79 -15.95 -14.24
C LYS A 82 -3.66 -15.71 -15.74
N ASN A 83 -3.99 -16.71 -16.57
CA ASN A 83 -3.86 -16.59 -18.02
C ASN A 83 -2.42 -16.18 -18.41
N LYS A 84 -2.27 -15.03 -19.08
CA LYS A 84 -0.97 -14.48 -19.52
C LYS A 84 -0.24 -13.70 -18.41
N MET A 85 -0.89 -13.45 -17.29
CA MET A 85 -0.26 -12.79 -16.15
C MET A 85 0.66 -13.76 -15.42
N PRO A 86 1.95 -13.44 -15.25
CA PRO A 86 2.87 -14.31 -14.54
C PRO A 86 2.58 -14.36 -13.04
N ALA A 87 3.07 -15.41 -12.39
CA ALA A 87 3.00 -15.59 -10.94
C ALA A 87 4.15 -14.87 -10.24
N TYR A 88 3.84 -14.14 -9.17
CA TYR A 88 4.83 -13.38 -8.40
C TYR A 88 5.10 -13.95 -6.99
N GLY A 89 4.46 -15.04 -6.61
CA GLY A 89 4.56 -15.60 -5.26
C GLY A 89 5.96 -16.04 -4.84
N LYS A 90 6.84 -16.36 -5.80
CA LYS A 90 8.23 -16.73 -5.51
C LYS A 90 9.19 -15.54 -5.50
N SER A 91 8.84 -14.44 -6.16
CA SER A 91 9.69 -13.26 -6.31
C SER A 91 9.32 -12.12 -5.38
N LEU A 92 8.10 -12.08 -4.87
CA LEU A 92 7.60 -11.07 -3.95
C LEU A 92 7.21 -11.69 -2.61
N LYS A 93 7.45 -10.94 -1.54
CA LYS A 93 7.01 -11.32 -0.20
C LYS A 93 5.49 -11.13 -0.06
N ALA A 94 4.89 -11.81 0.89
CA ALA A 94 3.46 -11.67 1.18
C ALA A 94 3.06 -10.21 1.47
N ASP A 95 3.89 -9.48 2.21
CA ASP A 95 3.66 -8.06 2.50
C ASP A 95 3.75 -7.17 1.25
N ASP A 96 4.63 -7.47 0.31
CA ASP A 96 4.71 -6.77 -0.97
C ASP A 96 3.42 -6.95 -1.79
N ILE A 97 2.92 -8.19 -1.85
CA ILE A 97 1.67 -8.51 -2.55
C ILE A 97 0.49 -7.80 -1.90
N LYS A 98 0.41 -7.81 -0.57
CA LYS A 98 -0.60 -7.08 0.18
C LYS A 98 -0.54 -5.58 -0.08
N GLY A 99 0.66 -5.01 -0.12
CA GLY A 99 0.87 -3.61 -0.46
C GLY A 99 0.43 -3.26 -1.89
N LEU A 100 0.68 -4.15 -2.84
CA LEU A 100 0.19 -4.00 -4.22
C LEU A 100 -1.33 -3.98 -4.29
N VAL A 101 -2.02 -4.83 -3.55
CA VAL A 101 -3.49 -4.81 -3.48
C VAL A 101 -3.99 -3.46 -2.93
N VAL A 102 -3.37 -2.95 -1.86
CA VAL A 102 -3.70 -1.62 -1.33
C VAL A 102 -3.49 -0.53 -2.39
N TYR A 103 -2.38 -0.59 -3.12
CA TYR A 103 -2.11 0.36 -4.21
C TYR A 103 -3.15 0.28 -5.33
N ILE A 104 -3.53 -0.91 -5.76
CA ILE A 104 -4.59 -1.12 -6.77
C ILE A 104 -5.90 -0.47 -6.33
N ARG A 105 -6.25 -0.52 -5.04
CA ARG A 105 -7.45 0.16 -4.51
C ARG A 105 -7.40 1.67 -4.65
N THR A 106 -6.21 2.27 -4.67
CA THR A 106 -6.06 3.72 -4.90
C THR A 106 -6.36 4.14 -6.34
N LEU A 107 -6.37 3.20 -7.28
CA LEU A 107 -6.60 3.45 -8.70
C LEU A 107 -8.08 3.51 -9.08
N LYS A 108 -8.98 3.29 -8.13
CA LYS A 108 -10.42 3.44 -8.33
C LYS A 108 -10.77 4.85 -8.80
N LYS A 109 -11.61 4.96 -9.83
CA LYS A 109 -12.21 6.21 -10.33
C LYS A 109 -13.67 6.34 -9.92
#